data_8b4a57ae09059dd9818e6f05973ca84e
#
_entry.id   8b4a57ae09059dd9818e6f05973ca84e
#
_cell.length_a   1.000
_cell.length_b   1.000
_cell.length_c   1.000
_cell.angle_alpha   90.00
_cell.angle_beta   90.00
_cell.angle_gamma   90.00
#
_symmetry.space_group_name_H-M   'P 1'
#
loop_
_entity.id
_entity.type
_entity.pdbx_description
1 polymer ?
#
loop_
_entity_poly.entity_id
_entity_poly.type
_entity_poly.pdbx_seq_one_letter_code
_entity_poly.pdbx_strand_id
1 'polypeptide(L)'
;MEKKNSVGIIETKYFTFAQAPNQLVLESGEKLGPITLAYETYGALNTERSNAVLLLHALSGDAHVAGIHKGEQGSGWWDSMVGPGKAFDTEKYFVICSNILGGCQGSTGPSSTNPKTSKPYALDFPLVSIGDMVECQRHLIDYLGIKKLLAVVGGSMGGMQALAWLVRYPARIKSAIPIATAVRHSPQQIAFDEVGRQAIMADPAWHEGNYYTGPGPAKGLAVARMIGHITYMSDTSMAEKFGRQKRNKVRPFKFTADFEVEGYLQYRGDNFVKRFDANSYLYITKAMDNFDASDGKPLHEVLKGTEAKVLVVAFKSDWLYPAYQSKEIAKACKLAGLQATYCEINSTYGHDAFLLEAKGETHLIKHFLKKVFYEYEVTGTYEI
;
A
#
# COMPACT_ATOMS: atom_id res chain seq x y z
N MET A 1 17.26 22.31 13.14
CA MET A 1 15.98 22.45 13.86
C MET A 1 15.23 21.15 13.71
N GLU A 2 15.10 20.37 14.79
CA GLU A 2 14.20 19.20 14.79
C GLU A 2 12.78 19.68 14.46
N LYS A 3 12.16 19.11 13.43
CA LYS A 3 10.77 19.43 13.11
C LYS A 3 9.91 18.96 14.29
N LYS A 4 9.30 19.89 15.00
CA LYS A 4 8.27 19.61 16.03
C LYS A 4 7.28 18.60 15.40
N ASN A 5 7.10 17.42 16.01
CA ASN A 5 6.26 16.30 15.56
C ASN A 5 6.91 15.35 14.52
N SER A 6 8.24 15.33 14.37
CA SER A 6 8.95 14.30 13.59
C SER A 6 9.23 13.06 14.45
N VAL A 7 9.27 11.89 13.81
CA VAL A 7 9.75 10.64 14.43
C VAL A 7 11.28 10.50 14.39
N GLY A 8 11.98 11.47 13.77
CA GLY A 8 13.44 11.50 13.67
C GLY A 8 14.04 10.56 12.65
N ILE A 9 15.24 10.04 12.97
CA ILE A 9 15.95 9.06 12.13
C ILE A 9 15.41 7.67 12.43
N ILE A 10 15.06 6.94 11.38
CA ILE A 10 14.49 5.59 11.44
C ILE A 10 15.43 4.62 10.72
N GLU A 11 15.47 3.38 11.21
CA GLU A 11 16.22 2.28 10.60
C GLU A 11 15.26 1.18 10.17
N THR A 12 15.46 0.68 8.95
CA THR A 12 14.74 -0.49 8.43
C THR A 12 15.25 -1.76 9.12
N LYS A 13 14.32 -2.56 9.61
CA LYS A 13 14.54 -3.86 10.23
C LYS A 13 14.16 -4.97 9.27
N TYR A 14 14.68 -6.16 9.50
CA TYR A 14 14.42 -7.32 8.65
C TYR A 14 13.96 -8.51 9.50
N PHE A 15 12.92 -9.17 9.02
CA PHE A 15 12.39 -10.41 9.61
C PHE A 15 12.41 -11.52 8.57
N THR A 16 13.15 -12.60 8.85
CA THR A 16 13.28 -13.75 7.94
C THR A 16 12.61 -14.98 8.55
N PHE A 17 11.77 -15.63 7.77
CA PHE A 17 11.02 -16.82 8.16
C PHE A 17 10.85 -17.80 6.99
N ALA A 18 10.05 -18.84 7.15
CA ALA A 18 9.74 -19.82 6.11
C ALA A 18 10.98 -20.53 5.52
N GLN A 19 11.98 -20.79 6.39
CA GLN A 19 13.18 -21.53 5.97
C GLN A 19 12.85 -22.99 5.72
N ALA A 20 13.60 -23.64 4.83
CA ALA A 20 13.48 -25.06 4.58
C ALA A 20 13.69 -25.86 5.89
N PRO A 21 12.90 -26.93 6.16
CA PRO A 21 11.85 -27.51 5.32
C PRO A 21 10.47 -26.81 5.40
N ASN A 22 10.32 -25.80 6.26
CA ASN A 22 9.04 -25.14 6.60
C ASN A 22 8.74 -23.93 5.70
N GLN A 23 8.85 -24.12 4.39
CA GLN A 23 8.55 -23.05 3.43
C GLN A 23 7.06 -22.67 3.46
N LEU A 24 6.76 -21.39 3.19
CA LEU A 24 5.39 -20.91 3.06
C LEU A 24 4.74 -21.50 1.81
N VAL A 25 3.54 -22.05 1.95
CA VAL A 25 2.70 -22.45 0.83
C VAL A 25 1.86 -21.26 0.41
N LEU A 26 2.08 -20.77 -0.80
CA LEU A 26 1.36 -19.65 -1.39
C LEU A 26 -0.05 -20.07 -1.86
N GLU A 27 -0.92 -19.13 -2.15
CA GLU A 27 -2.26 -19.41 -2.72
C GLU A 27 -2.19 -20.12 -4.07
N SER A 28 -1.10 -19.93 -4.83
CA SER A 28 -0.81 -20.70 -6.05
C SER A 28 -0.54 -22.18 -5.81
N GLY A 29 -0.31 -22.60 -4.57
CA GLY A 29 0.14 -23.93 -4.19
C GLY A 29 1.66 -24.11 -4.23
N GLU A 30 2.41 -23.13 -4.73
CA GLU A 30 3.86 -23.15 -4.75
C GLU A 30 4.46 -22.90 -3.36
N LYS A 31 5.68 -23.36 -3.13
CA LYS A 31 6.40 -23.15 -1.87
C LYS A 31 7.49 -22.11 -2.05
N LEU A 32 7.50 -21.11 -1.18
CA LEU A 32 8.52 -20.06 -1.18
C LEU A 32 9.21 -19.97 0.19
N GLY A 33 10.51 -19.82 0.17
CA GLY A 33 11.34 -19.58 1.36
C GLY A 33 12.83 -19.82 1.10
N PRO A 34 13.69 -19.16 1.89
CA PRO A 34 13.33 -18.23 2.97
C PRO A 34 12.66 -16.95 2.46
N ILE A 35 11.79 -16.36 3.30
CA ILE A 35 11.15 -15.07 3.03
C ILE A 35 11.67 -14.06 4.03
N THR A 36 12.15 -12.93 3.53
CA THR A 36 12.54 -11.76 4.33
C THR A 36 11.54 -10.63 4.09
N LEU A 37 11.07 -10.01 5.17
CA LEU A 37 10.30 -8.76 5.12
C LEU A 37 11.13 -7.63 5.71
N ALA A 38 11.27 -6.55 4.96
CA ALA A 38 11.73 -5.26 5.47
C ALA A 38 10.56 -4.59 6.21
N TYR A 39 10.80 -4.06 7.40
CA TYR A 39 9.77 -3.38 8.18
C TYR A 39 10.35 -2.26 9.05
N GLU A 40 9.51 -1.31 9.39
CA GLU A 40 9.83 -0.23 10.31
C GLU A 40 8.78 -0.11 11.41
N THR A 41 9.18 0.45 12.55
CA THR A 41 8.32 0.64 13.70
C THR A 41 8.50 2.02 14.30
N TYR A 42 7.41 2.61 14.79
CA TYR A 42 7.37 3.96 15.32
C TYR A 42 6.59 3.97 16.62
N GLY A 43 7.06 4.74 17.63
CA GLY A 43 6.49 4.73 18.97
C GLY A 43 6.87 3.49 19.79
N ALA A 44 6.14 3.25 20.86
CA ALA A 44 6.41 2.16 21.80
C ALA A 44 5.19 1.23 21.95
N LEU A 45 5.45 -0.09 21.93
CA LEU A 45 4.45 -1.10 22.25
C LEU A 45 4.17 -1.07 23.76
N ASN A 46 2.91 -0.95 24.15
CA ASN A 46 2.52 -0.95 25.57
C ASN A 46 2.63 -2.37 26.17
N THR A 47 2.58 -2.48 27.50
CA THR A 47 2.74 -3.74 28.24
C THR A 47 1.71 -4.78 27.81
N GLU A 48 0.47 -4.37 27.61
CA GLU A 48 -0.66 -5.19 27.18
C GLU A 48 -0.61 -5.56 25.69
N ARG A 49 0.33 -4.96 24.92
CA ARG A 49 0.47 -5.11 23.45
C ARG A 49 -0.83 -4.82 22.71
N SER A 50 -1.60 -3.84 23.20
CA SER A 50 -2.95 -3.52 22.74
C SER A 50 -3.02 -2.30 21.81
N ASN A 51 -1.92 -1.54 21.66
CA ASN A 51 -1.84 -0.26 20.96
C ASN A 51 -1.18 -0.35 19.56
N ALA A 52 -1.04 -1.56 19.00
CA ALA A 52 -0.35 -1.76 17.72
C ALA A 52 -1.24 -1.45 16.52
N VAL A 53 -0.75 -0.62 15.60
CA VAL A 53 -1.40 -0.26 14.34
C VAL A 53 -0.50 -0.70 13.18
N LEU A 54 -1.04 -1.48 12.24
CA LEU A 54 -0.34 -1.91 11.02
C LEU A 54 -0.74 -1.01 9.86
N LEU A 55 0.22 -0.28 9.30
CA LEU A 55 0.05 0.51 8.09
C LEU A 55 0.46 -0.31 6.85
N LEU A 56 -0.37 -0.26 5.83
CA LEU A 56 -0.30 -1.07 4.63
C LEU A 56 -0.10 -0.14 3.42
N HIS A 57 1.08 -0.21 2.80
CA HIS A 57 1.43 0.71 1.72
C HIS A 57 0.75 0.37 0.39
N ALA A 58 0.63 1.36 -0.48
CA ALA A 58 0.11 1.22 -1.83
C ALA A 58 1.18 0.65 -2.79
N LEU A 59 0.82 0.40 -4.06
CA LEU A 59 1.63 -0.24 -5.11
C LEU A 59 3.12 0.17 -5.08
N SER A 60 3.42 1.44 -4.98
CA SER A 60 4.78 1.98 -5.09
C SER A 60 5.36 2.46 -3.75
N GLY A 61 4.73 2.12 -2.63
CA GLY A 61 5.24 2.37 -1.30
C GLY A 61 6.22 1.28 -0.83
N ASP A 62 6.66 1.43 0.40
CA ASP A 62 7.58 0.53 1.08
C ASP A 62 7.38 0.63 2.61
N ALA A 63 8.30 0.06 3.39
CA ALA A 63 8.23 0.10 4.85
C ALA A 63 8.43 1.51 5.44
N HIS A 64 9.08 2.44 4.70
CA HIS A 64 9.44 3.76 5.20
C HIS A 64 8.24 4.73 5.17
N VAL A 65 7.42 4.70 6.21
CA VAL A 65 6.18 5.49 6.26
C VAL A 65 6.40 6.91 6.82
N ALA A 66 7.38 7.12 7.71
CA ALA A 66 7.66 8.42 8.33
C ALA A 66 9.11 8.56 8.77
N GLY A 67 9.52 9.79 9.06
CA GLY A 67 10.90 10.10 9.44
C GLY A 67 11.84 10.13 8.27
N ILE A 68 13.14 9.98 8.54
CA ILE A 68 14.21 10.10 7.56
C ILE A 68 15.21 8.96 7.80
N HIS A 69 15.69 8.31 6.76
CA HIS A 69 16.83 7.42 6.86
C HIS A 69 18.14 8.21 6.98
N LYS A 70 19.10 7.65 7.68
CA LYS A 70 20.42 8.30 7.86
C LYS A 70 21.09 8.55 6.51
N GLY A 71 21.36 9.83 6.21
CA GLY A 71 22.00 10.25 4.96
C GLY A 71 21.03 10.55 3.81
N GLU A 72 19.74 10.34 3.98
CA GLU A 72 18.72 10.67 2.99
C GLU A 72 18.06 12.02 3.29
N GLN A 73 17.52 12.68 2.27
CA GLN A 73 16.81 13.96 2.42
C GLN A 73 15.28 13.80 2.38
N GLY A 74 14.77 12.65 1.92
CA GLY A 74 13.35 12.38 1.78
C GLY A 74 12.75 11.84 3.09
N SER A 75 11.56 12.31 3.44
CA SER A 75 10.76 11.69 4.52
C SER A 75 9.93 10.52 3.97
N GLY A 76 9.47 9.65 4.88
CA GLY A 76 8.58 8.55 4.57
C GLY A 76 7.30 8.99 3.85
N TRP A 77 6.66 8.07 3.13
CA TRP A 77 5.56 8.36 2.20
C TRP A 77 4.28 8.88 2.88
N TRP A 78 4.12 8.72 4.18
CA TRP A 78 2.99 9.24 4.97
C TRP A 78 3.45 10.00 6.22
N ASP A 79 4.62 10.64 6.17
CA ASP A 79 5.18 11.41 7.27
C ASP A 79 4.19 12.46 7.84
N SER A 80 3.28 12.97 6.99
CA SER A 80 2.21 13.88 7.43
C SER A 80 1.24 13.24 8.44
N MET A 81 1.08 11.93 8.42
CA MET A 81 0.10 11.19 9.21
C MET A 81 0.69 10.47 10.43
N VAL A 82 1.99 10.16 10.45
CA VAL A 82 2.67 9.37 11.49
C VAL A 82 3.64 10.25 12.28
N GLY A 83 3.51 10.26 13.59
CA GLY A 83 4.40 11.02 14.50
C GLY A 83 3.67 11.57 15.71
N PRO A 84 4.40 12.22 16.64
CA PRO A 84 3.82 12.80 17.84
C PRO A 84 2.67 13.76 17.53
N GLY A 85 1.49 13.51 18.10
CA GLY A 85 0.29 14.32 17.92
C GLY A 85 -0.39 14.25 16.54
N LYS A 86 0.13 13.47 15.57
CA LYS A 86 -0.47 13.25 14.24
C LYS A 86 -1.64 12.25 14.30
N ALA A 87 -2.16 11.80 13.14
CA ALA A 87 -3.26 10.82 13.10
C ALA A 87 -2.86 9.50 13.77
N PHE A 88 -1.72 8.98 13.39
CA PHE A 88 -1.06 7.84 14.05
C PHE A 88 -0.05 8.38 15.05
N ASP A 89 -0.57 8.81 16.21
CA ASP A 89 0.18 9.44 17.28
C ASP A 89 1.15 8.45 17.94
N THR A 90 2.44 8.59 17.65
CA THR A 90 3.49 7.69 18.13
C THR A 90 3.76 7.81 19.65
N GLU A 91 3.17 8.79 20.34
CA GLU A 91 3.14 8.83 21.80
C GLU A 91 2.11 7.87 22.41
N LYS A 92 1.16 7.37 21.59
CA LYS A 92 0.06 6.48 22.01
C LYS A 92 0.12 5.12 21.32
N TYR A 93 0.42 5.10 20.04
CA TYR A 93 0.35 3.92 19.20
C TYR A 93 1.74 3.41 18.84
N PHE A 94 1.87 2.10 18.82
CA PHE A 94 2.99 1.41 18.20
C PHE A 94 2.64 1.15 16.73
N VAL A 95 3.19 1.97 15.84
CA VAL A 95 2.91 1.90 14.41
C VAL A 95 3.93 0.98 13.75
N ILE A 96 3.46 0.10 12.88
CA ILE A 96 4.26 -0.87 12.12
C ILE A 96 3.95 -0.65 10.64
N CYS A 97 4.96 -0.62 9.80
CA CYS A 97 4.81 -0.71 8.35
C CYS A 97 5.81 -1.73 7.82
N SER A 98 5.35 -2.68 7.01
CA SER A 98 6.21 -3.64 6.33
C SER A 98 6.13 -3.47 4.83
N ASN A 99 7.27 -3.66 4.15
CA ASN A 99 7.25 -3.84 2.71
C ASN A 99 6.65 -5.22 2.38
N ILE A 100 5.90 -5.30 1.29
CA ILE A 100 5.17 -6.52 0.89
C ILE A 100 6.08 -7.59 0.29
N LEU A 101 5.63 -8.85 0.34
CA LEU A 101 6.17 -9.93 -0.48
C LEU A 101 5.98 -9.60 -1.98
N GLY A 102 7.01 -9.80 -2.78
CA GLY A 102 7.02 -9.41 -4.20
C GLY A 102 7.49 -7.97 -4.44
N GLY A 103 7.69 -7.16 -3.38
CA GLY A 103 8.24 -5.81 -3.46
C GLY A 103 9.76 -5.80 -3.70
N CYS A 104 10.31 -4.61 -3.96
CA CYS A 104 11.73 -4.43 -4.33
C CYS A 104 12.54 -3.61 -3.31
N GLN A 105 11.95 -3.23 -2.18
CA GLN A 105 12.60 -2.41 -1.15
C GLN A 105 12.89 -3.25 0.11
N GLY A 106 13.76 -4.27 -0.04
CA GLY A 106 14.28 -5.07 1.06
C GLY A 106 13.46 -6.30 1.46
N SER A 107 12.22 -6.46 0.97
CA SER A 107 11.48 -7.73 1.10
C SER A 107 11.77 -8.67 -0.06
N THR A 108 11.56 -9.97 0.16
CA THR A 108 11.73 -10.99 -0.87
C THR A 108 10.78 -10.73 -2.05
N GLY A 109 11.34 -10.69 -3.25
CA GLY A 109 10.64 -10.43 -4.50
C GLY A 109 11.44 -10.92 -5.71
N PRO A 110 11.03 -10.60 -6.94
CA PRO A 110 11.68 -11.04 -8.18
C PRO A 110 13.17 -10.71 -8.26
N SER A 111 13.61 -9.58 -7.70
CA SER A 111 15.02 -9.16 -7.65
C SER A 111 15.86 -9.87 -6.58
N SER A 112 15.23 -10.61 -5.67
CA SER A 112 15.93 -11.34 -4.60
C SER A 112 16.68 -12.55 -5.15
N THR A 113 17.78 -12.91 -4.46
CA THR A 113 18.55 -14.10 -4.83
C THR A 113 17.76 -15.38 -4.57
N ASN A 114 17.58 -16.18 -5.60
CA ASN A 114 17.03 -17.53 -5.51
C ASN A 114 18.06 -18.46 -4.88
N PRO A 115 17.81 -19.07 -3.70
CA PRO A 115 18.78 -19.91 -3.02
C PRO A 115 19.17 -21.18 -3.80
N LYS A 116 18.34 -21.60 -4.78
CA LYS A 116 18.62 -22.77 -5.62
C LYS A 116 19.62 -22.47 -6.73
N THR A 117 19.63 -21.26 -7.26
CA THR A 117 20.42 -20.90 -8.45
C THR A 117 21.52 -19.89 -8.13
N SER A 118 21.49 -19.23 -6.98
CA SER A 118 22.34 -18.09 -6.58
C SER A 118 22.24 -16.88 -7.54
N LYS A 119 21.15 -16.80 -8.31
CA LYS A 119 20.83 -15.69 -9.22
C LYS A 119 19.50 -15.04 -8.78
N PRO A 120 19.18 -13.83 -9.23
CA PRO A 120 17.85 -13.29 -9.01
C PRO A 120 16.76 -14.25 -9.47
N TYR A 121 15.64 -14.27 -8.77
CA TYR A 121 14.49 -15.10 -9.17
C TYR A 121 13.98 -14.74 -10.56
N ALA A 122 13.97 -13.45 -10.91
CA ALA A 122 13.36 -12.96 -12.14
C ALA A 122 11.93 -13.51 -12.29
N LEU A 123 11.56 -14.11 -13.43
CA LEU A 123 10.25 -14.72 -13.63
C LEU A 123 10.10 -16.13 -13.02
N ASP A 124 11.17 -16.71 -12.45
CA ASP A 124 11.06 -17.90 -11.60
C ASP A 124 10.52 -17.59 -10.19
N PHE A 125 10.30 -16.30 -9.87
CA PHE A 125 9.59 -15.92 -8.65
C PHE A 125 8.14 -16.38 -8.77
N PRO A 126 7.58 -17.08 -7.75
CA PRO A 126 6.20 -17.56 -7.85
C PRO A 126 5.22 -16.38 -7.89
N LEU A 127 4.08 -16.58 -8.57
CA LEU A 127 2.99 -15.60 -8.50
C LEU A 127 2.47 -15.50 -7.08
N VAL A 128 2.44 -14.28 -6.58
CA VAL A 128 1.95 -13.96 -5.23
C VAL A 128 0.60 -13.23 -5.31
N SER A 129 -0.19 -13.40 -4.27
CA SER A 129 -1.48 -12.72 -4.11
C SER A 129 -1.43 -11.66 -3.00
N ILE A 130 -2.47 -10.82 -2.92
CA ILE A 130 -2.68 -9.93 -1.75
C ILE A 130 -2.83 -10.77 -0.47
N GLY A 131 -3.42 -11.97 -0.57
CA GLY A 131 -3.53 -12.90 0.55
C GLY A 131 -2.18 -13.39 1.06
N ASP A 132 -1.24 -13.72 0.15
CA ASP A 132 0.12 -14.11 0.52
C ASP A 132 0.90 -12.96 1.19
N MET A 133 0.70 -11.72 0.72
CA MET A 133 1.28 -10.52 1.35
C MET A 133 0.79 -10.38 2.80
N VAL A 134 -0.51 -10.55 3.03
CA VAL A 134 -1.14 -10.46 4.35
C VAL A 134 -0.71 -11.64 5.25
N GLU A 135 -0.55 -12.84 4.71
CA GLU A 135 0.00 -13.98 5.45
C GLU A 135 1.43 -13.70 5.95
N CYS A 136 2.28 -13.12 5.10
CA CYS A 136 3.62 -12.71 5.51
C CYS A 136 3.59 -11.64 6.62
N GLN A 137 2.69 -10.68 6.53
CA GLN A 137 2.48 -9.67 7.58
C GLN A 137 2.02 -10.33 8.90
N ARG A 138 1.13 -11.32 8.83
CA ARG A 138 0.69 -12.07 10.02
C ARG A 138 1.89 -12.72 10.74
N HIS A 139 2.80 -13.34 9.99
CA HIS A 139 4.04 -13.90 10.56
C HIS A 139 4.89 -12.83 11.24
N LEU A 140 5.01 -11.63 10.65
CA LEU A 140 5.70 -10.50 11.28
C LEU A 140 5.02 -10.07 12.59
N ILE A 141 3.69 -9.96 12.60
CA ILE A 141 2.92 -9.58 13.78
C ILE A 141 3.06 -10.62 14.90
N ASP A 142 3.11 -11.92 14.56
CA ASP A 142 3.38 -13.00 15.51
C ASP A 142 4.81 -12.91 16.06
N TYR A 143 5.80 -12.64 15.22
CA TYR A 143 7.19 -12.42 15.64
C TYR A 143 7.33 -11.25 16.61
N LEU A 144 6.59 -10.17 16.40
CA LEU A 144 6.53 -9.03 17.33
C LEU A 144 5.73 -9.34 18.61
N GLY A 145 5.15 -10.53 18.72
CA GLY A 145 4.39 -11.00 19.88
C GLY A 145 3.04 -10.30 20.05
N ILE A 146 2.47 -9.77 18.97
CA ILE A 146 1.19 -9.04 18.99
C ILE A 146 0.07 -10.01 18.66
N LYS A 147 -0.82 -10.27 19.62
CA LYS A 147 -1.95 -11.19 19.45
C LYS A 147 -3.10 -10.55 18.63
N LYS A 148 -3.37 -9.27 18.84
CA LYS A 148 -4.48 -8.56 18.21
C LYS A 148 -4.08 -7.12 17.92
N LEU A 149 -4.15 -6.71 16.66
CA LEU A 149 -3.88 -5.34 16.23
C LEU A 149 -5.03 -4.42 16.62
N LEU A 150 -4.72 -3.19 17.05
CA LEU A 150 -5.71 -2.14 17.25
C LEU A 150 -6.38 -1.77 15.92
N ALA A 151 -5.57 -1.63 14.87
CA ALA A 151 -6.07 -1.34 13.54
C ALA A 151 -5.13 -1.88 12.44
N VAL A 152 -5.71 -2.20 11.28
CA VAL A 152 -5.03 -2.30 10.00
C VAL A 152 -5.52 -1.18 9.10
N VAL A 153 -4.61 -0.44 8.48
CA VAL A 153 -4.93 0.80 7.75
C VAL A 153 -4.16 0.86 6.45
N GLY A 154 -4.82 1.15 5.35
CA GLY A 154 -4.14 1.34 4.08
C GLY A 154 -5.00 1.94 2.99
N GLY A 155 -4.34 2.66 2.07
CA GLY A 155 -4.95 3.24 0.89
C GLY A 155 -4.66 2.42 -0.36
N SER A 156 -5.61 2.43 -1.32
CA SER A 156 -5.43 1.75 -2.61
C SER A 156 -5.17 0.24 -2.43
N MET A 157 -4.07 -0.29 -2.94
CA MET A 157 -3.61 -1.67 -2.67
C MET A 157 -3.46 -1.94 -1.15
N GLY A 158 -3.05 -0.95 -0.36
CA GLY A 158 -3.05 -1.08 1.10
C GLY A 158 -4.46 -1.30 1.68
N GLY A 159 -5.47 -0.72 1.06
CA GLY A 159 -6.87 -0.96 1.39
C GLY A 159 -7.35 -2.37 1.04
N MET A 160 -6.86 -2.94 -0.07
CA MET A 160 -7.08 -4.36 -0.41
C MET A 160 -6.47 -5.28 0.67
N GLN A 161 -5.25 -4.99 1.11
CA GLN A 161 -4.61 -5.70 2.22
C GLN A 161 -5.42 -5.57 3.52
N ALA A 162 -5.96 -4.38 3.84
CA ALA A 162 -6.81 -4.17 5.01
C ALA A 162 -8.12 -5.01 4.94
N LEU A 163 -8.73 -5.12 3.75
CA LEU A 163 -9.86 -6.00 3.51
C LEU A 163 -9.48 -7.48 3.63
N ALA A 164 -8.33 -7.87 3.12
CA ALA A 164 -7.83 -9.24 3.26
C ALA A 164 -7.57 -9.60 4.75
N TRP A 165 -7.03 -8.67 5.55
CA TRP A 165 -6.93 -8.84 7.02
C TRP A 165 -8.31 -9.01 7.67
N LEU A 166 -9.29 -8.17 7.28
CA LEU A 166 -10.65 -8.22 7.83
C LEU A 166 -11.35 -9.55 7.55
N VAL A 167 -11.12 -10.13 6.37
CA VAL A 167 -11.74 -11.40 5.95
C VAL A 167 -10.99 -12.61 6.51
N ARG A 168 -9.65 -12.61 6.44
CA ARG A 168 -8.82 -13.80 6.77
C ARG A 168 -8.55 -13.92 8.27
N TYR A 169 -8.38 -12.79 8.94
CA TYR A 169 -7.94 -12.74 10.34
C TYR A 169 -8.83 -11.83 11.19
N PRO A 170 -10.18 -11.97 11.13
CA PRO A 170 -11.10 -11.07 11.85
C PRO A 170 -10.86 -11.06 13.37
N ALA A 171 -10.49 -12.20 13.96
CA ALA A 171 -10.17 -12.29 15.39
C ALA A 171 -8.85 -11.60 15.79
N ARG A 172 -7.97 -11.30 14.81
CA ARG A 172 -6.64 -10.73 15.02
C ARG A 172 -6.61 -9.20 14.92
N ILE A 173 -7.74 -8.56 14.61
CA ILE A 173 -7.86 -7.10 14.51
C ILE A 173 -9.04 -6.58 15.31
N LYS A 174 -8.95 -5.38 15.86
CA LYS A 174 -10.06 -4.66 16.48
C LYS A 174 -10.77 -3.76 15.48
N SER A 175 -10.02 -3.26 14.49
CA SER A 175 -10.59 -2.41 13.44
C SER A 175 -9.81 -2.48 12.12
N ALA A 176 -10.49 -2.08 11.04
CA ALA A 176 -9.91 -1.93 9.72
C ALA A 176 -10.28 -0.56 9.13
N ILE A 177 -9.32 0.09 8.46
CA ILE A 177 -9.53 1.38 7.79
C ILE A 177 -9.09 1.23 6.33
N PRO A 178 -9.92 0.65 5.44
CA PRO A 178 -9.70 0.66 4.01
C PRO A 178 -10.01 2.05 3.42
N ILE A 179 -9.05 2.62 2.68
CA ILE A 179 -9.09 3.98 2.13
C ILE A 179 -8.96 3.91 0.62
N ALA A 180 -9.82 4.59 -0.14
CA ALA A 180 -9.73 4.70 -1.61
C ALA A 180 -9.43 3.35 -2.28
N THR A 181 -10.25 2.34 -2.01
CA THR A 181 -10.02 0.95 -2.44
C THR A 181 -11.31 0.27 -2.89
N ALA A 182 -11.17 -0.97 -3.38
CA ALA A 182 -12.27 -1.78 -3.87
C ALA A 182 -12.23 -3.21 -3.33
N VAL A 183 -13.35 -3.89 -3.37
CA VAL A 183 -13.45 -5.34 -3.07
C VAL A 183 -12.66 -6.18 -4.09
N ARG A 184 -12.63 -5.71 -5.32
CA ARG A 184 -11.90 -6.27 -6.48
C ARG A 184 -11.70 -5.19 -7.53
N HIS A 185 -10.72 -5.36 -8.40
CA HIS A 185 -10.52 -4.46 -9.53
C HIS A 185 -11.68 -4.51 -10.51
N SER A 186 -12.08 -3.33 -10.99
CA SER A 186 -12.97 -3.18 -12.14
C SER A 186 -12.21 -3.43 -13.45
N PRO A 187 -12.91 -3.71 -14.57
CA PRO A 187 -12.26 -3.83 -15.89
C PRO A 187 -11.39 -2.62 -16.26
N GLN A 188 -11.76 -1.41 -15.83
CA GLN A 188 -10.97 -0.19 -16.09
C GLN A 188 -9.63 -0.21 -15.34
N GLN A 189 -9.61 -0.61 -14.07
CA GLN A 189 -8.39 -0.73 -13.27
C GLN A 189 -7.46 -1.79 -13.85
N ILE A 190 -8.01 -2.97 -14.20
CA ILE A 190 -7.26 -4.05 -14.87
C ILE A 190 -6.66 -3.56 -16.20
N ALA A 191 -7.42 -2.78 -16.98
CA ALA A 191 -6.94 -2.25 -18.27
C ALA A 191 -5.76 -1.28 -18.09
N PHE A 192 -5.76 -0.40 -17.10
CA PHE A 192 -4.63 0.48 -16.80
C PHE A 192 -3.39 -0.31 -16.37
N ASP A 193 -3.55 -1.31 -15.51
CA ASP A 193 -2.44 -2.16 -15.08
C ASP A 193 -1.88 -2.96 -16.26
N GLU A 194 -2.73 -3.50 -17.13
CA GLU A 194 -2.30 -4.24 -18.33
C GLU A 194 -1.51 -3.35 -19.29
N VAL A 195 -1.92 -2.11 -19.55
CA VAL A 195 -1.15 -1.19 -20.40
C VAL A 195 0.23 -0.92 -19.79
N GLY A 196 0.32 -0.78 -18.46
CA GLY A 196 1.60 -0.63 -17.77
C GLY A 196 2.50 -1.86 -17.91
N ARG A 197 1.94 -3.06 -17.76
CA ARG A 197 2.68 -4.33 -17.96
C ARG A 197 3.15 -4.48 -19.40
N GLN A 198 2.29 -4.20 -20.37
CA GLN A 198 2.65 -4.27 -21.80
C GLN A 198 3.77 -3.28 -22.15
N ALA A 199 3.75 -2.08 -21.58
CA ALA A 199 4.84 -1.11 -21.78
C ALA A 199 6.20 -1.66 -21.28
N ILE A 200 6.23 -2.34 -20.14
CA ILE A 200 7.43 -2.96 -19.58
C ILE A 200 7.89 -4.15 -20.47
N MET A 201 6.97 -5.04 -20.81
CA MET A 201 7.28 -6.26 -21.57
C MET A 201 7.68 -5.97 -23.04
N ALA A 202 7.19 -4.87 -23.60
CA ALA A 202 7.57 -4.40 -24.94
C ALA A 202 8.93 -3.68 -24.98
N ASP A 203 9.52 -3.32 -23.83
CA ASP A 203 10.84 -2.72 -23.78
C ASP A 203 11.91 -3.79 -24.08
N PRO A 204 12.73 -3.64 -25.14
CA PRO A 204 13.75 -4.64 -25.47
C PRO A 204 14.72 -4.95 -24.34
N ALA A 205 14.96 -3.99 -23.43
CA ALA A 205 15.84 -4.18 -22.27
C ALA A 205 15.21 -5.01 -21.13
N TRP A 206 13.95 -5.43 -21.26
CA TRP A 206 13.31 -6.32 -20.29
C TRP A 206 13.84 -7.76 -20.35
N HIS A 207 14.27 -8.23 -21.55
CA HIS A 207 14.88 -9.55 -21.76
C HIS A 207 14.07 -10.69 -21.11
N GLU A 208 12.75 -10.72 -21.33
CA GLU A 208 11.87 -11.74 -20.72
C GLU A 208 12.06 -11.85 -19.19
N GLY A 209 12.23 -10.71 -18.51
CA GLY A 209 12.44 -10.61 -17.06
C GLY A 209 13.90 -10.79 -16.60
N ASN A 210 14.82 -11.17 -17.47
CA ASN A 210 16.22 -11.47 -17.15
C ASN A 210 17.17 -10.28 -17.36
N TYR A 211 16.89 -9.13 -16.75
CA TYR A 211 17.63 -7.88 -16.97
C TYR A 211 18.57 -7.47 -15.82
N TYR A 212 18.65 -8.23 -14.73
CA TYR A 212 19.39 -7.81 -13.51
C TYR A 212 20.89 -7.67 -13.68
N THR A 213 21.47 -8.06 -14.80
CA THR A 213 22.89 -7.81 -15.16
C THR A 213 23.08 -6.60 -16.06
N GLY A 214 21.98 -5.87 -16.39
CA GLY A 214 21.97 -4.73 -17.30
C GLY A 214 21.11 -3.57 -16.77
N PRO A 215 20.84 -2.56 -17.63
CA PRO A 215 20.10 -1.36 -17.21
C PRO A 215 18.61 -1.58 -16.95
N GLY A 216 18.06 -2.72 -17.38
CA GLY A 216 16.64 -3.04 -17.27
C GLY A 216 15.71 -2.21 -18.18
N PRO A 217 14.40 -2.49 -18.15
CA PRO A 217 13.39 -1.88 -19.02
C PRO A 217 12.98 -0.49 -18.52
N ALA A 218 13.94 0.43 -18.51
CA ALA A 218 13.75 1.77 -17.94
C ALA A 218 12.65 2.56 -18.67
N LYS A 219 12.56 2.45 -20.00
CA LYS A 219 11.55 3.15 -20.79
C LYS A 219 10.15 2.61 -20.53
N GLY A 220 10.01 1.28 -20.54
CA GLY A 220 8.74 0.62 -20.27
C GLY A 220 8.22 0.92 -18.85
N LEU A 221 9.08 0.82 -17.85
CA LEU A 221 8.73 1.13 -16.46
C LEU A 221 8.37 2.62 -16.27
N ALA A 222 9.09 3.53 -16.96
CA ALA A 222 8.74 4.96 -16.95
C ALA A 222 7.34 5.21 -17.54
N VAL A 223 7.00 4.58 -18.67
CA VAL A 223 5.65 4.69 -19.26
C VAL A 223 4.58 4.14 -18.33
N ALA A 224 4.81 2.97 -17.72
CA ALA A 224 3.89 2.42 -16.72
C ALA A 224 3.65 3.41 -15.55
N ARG A 225 4.70 4.10 -15.09
CA ARG A 225 4.56 5.15 -14.05
C ARG A 225 3.81 6.38 -14.54
N MET A 226 4.00 6.80 -15.81
CA MET A 226 3.25 7.90 -16.39
C MET A 226 1.75 7.61 -16.40
N ILE A 227 1.34 6.41 -16.81
CA ILE A 227 -0.05 5.97 -16.78
C ILE A 227 -0.58 6.06 -15.34
N GLY A 228 0.16 5.55 -14.36
CA GLY A 228 -0.21 5.68 -12.96
C GLY A 228 -0.45 7.13 -12.55
N HIS A 229 0.44 8.07 -12.89
CA HIS A 229 0.24 9.48 -12.54
C HIS A 229 -0.96 10.14 -13.24
N ILE A 230 -1.35 9.69 -14.42
CA ILE A 230 -2.58 10.13 -15.06
C ILE A 230 -3.79 9.66 -14.24
N THR A 231 -3.79 8.42 -13.78
CA THR A 231 -4.92 7.84 -13.02
C THR A 231 -4.99 8.33 -11.57
N TYR A 232 -3.86 8.75 -10.98
CA TYR A 232 -3.80 9.20 -9.59
C TYR A 232 -4.30 10.63 -9.40
N MET A 233 -4.21 11.49 -10.41
CA MET A 233 -4.68 12.87 -10.35
C MET A 233 -6.08 13.00 -10.94
N SER A 234 -6.90 13.90 -10.37
CA SER A 234 -8.17 14.28 -10.99
C SER A 234 -7.94 15.24 -12.16
N ASP A 235 -8.95 15.39 -13.05
CA ASP A 235 -8.96 16.41 -14.09
C ASP A 235 -8.78 17.81 -13.50
N THR A 236 -9.49 18.13 -12.43
CA THR A 236 -9.38 19.40 -11.72
C THR A 236 -7.95 19.66 -11.22
N SER A 237 -7.33 18.68 -10.56
CA SER A 237 -5.95 18.80 -10.07
C SER A 237 -4.94 18.94 -11.20
N MET A 238 -5.15 18.24 -12.33
CA MET A 238 -4.33 18.40 -13.53
C MET A 238 -4.48 19.80 -14.11
N ALA A 239 -5.72 20.30 -14.23
CA ALA A 239 -6.00 21.63 -14.75
C ALA A 239 -5.41 22.74 -13.86
N GLU A 240 -5.60 22.65 -12.54
CA GLU A 240 -5.05 23.62 -11.58
C GLU A 240 -3.52 23.66 -11.59
N LYS A 241 -2.87 22.48 -11.70
CA LYS A 241 -1.43 22.39 -11.61
C LYS A 241 -0.70 22.76 -12.90
N PHE A 242 -1.24 22.40 -14.05
CA PHE A 242 -0.55 22.51 -15.33
C PHE A 242 -1.28 23.42 -16.33
N GLY A 243 -2.61 23.41 -16.34
CA GLY A 243 -3.41 24.05 -17.37
C GLY A 243 -2.93 23.64 -18.77
N ARG A 244 -2.79 24.62 -19.66
CA ARG A 244 -2.14 24.47 -20.98
C ARG A 244 -0.79 25.20 -21.04
N GLN A 245 -0.07 25.24 -19.92
CA GLN A 245 1.20 25.96 -19.83
C GLN A 245 2.26 25.27 -20.71
N LYS A 246 2.94 26.09 -21.50
CA LYS A 246 4.02 25.64 -22.39
C LYS A 246 5.37 25.80 -21.71
N ARG A 247 6.22 24.80 -21.86
CA ARG A 247 7.61 24.81 -21.38
C ARG A 247 8.49 25.75 -22.17
N ASN A 248 8.24 25.86 -23.49
CA ASN A 248 9.02 26.70 -24.42
C ASN A 248 8.12 27.77 -25.05
N LYS A 249 8.63 28.98 -25.14
CA LYS A 249 7.94 30.11 -25.81
C LYS A 249 7.86 29.89 -27.32
N VAL A 250 8.83 29.20 -27.92
CA VAL A 250 8.91 28.90 -29.35
C VAL A 250 8.62 27.43 -29.59
N ARG A 251 7.71 27.11 -30.50
CA ARG A 251 7.43 25.72 -30.89
C ARG A 251 8.64 25.13 -31.63
N PRO A 252 9.28 24.07 -31.11
CA PRO A 252 10.45 23.48 -31.75
C PRO A 252 10.11 22.60 -32.97
N PHE A 253 8.83 22.37 -33.30
CA PHE A 253 8.36 21.45 -34.36
C PHE A 253 9.07 20.06 -34.32
N LYS A 254 9.34 19.57 -33.09
CA LYS A 254 10.00 18.29 -32.82
C LYS A 254 9.14 17.49 -31.83
N PHE A 255 9.33 16.18 -31.78
CA PHE A 255 8.70 15.32 -30.77
C PHE A 255 9.40 15.48 -29.40
N THR A 256 9.22 16.68 -28.79
CA THR A 256 9.73 17.04 -27.47
C THR A 256 8.57 17.43 -26.57
N ALA A 257 8.79 17.49 -25.24
CA ALA A 257 7.77 17.93 -24.31
C ALA A 257 7.48 19.44 -24.49
N ASP A 258 6.34 19.76 -25.04
CA ASP A 258 5.90 21.14 -25.30
C ASP A 258 5.14 21.75 -24.11
N PHE A 259 4.42 20.91 -23.34
CA PHE A 259 3.59 21.32 -22.21
C PHE A 259 4.20 20.89 -20.88
N GLU A 260 3.89 21.62 -19.81
CA GLU A 260 4.38 21.33 -18.46
C GLU A 260 3.96 19.94 -17.97
N VAL A 261 2.75 19.49 -18.31
CA VAL A 261 2.27 18.14 -17.94
C VAL A 261 3.11 17.03 -18.58
N GLU A 262 3.59 17.20 -19.82
CA GLU A 262 4.46 16.21 -20.47
C GLU A 262 5.79 16.08 -19.74
N GLY A 263 6.40 17.22 -19.37
CA GLY A 263 7.63 17.22 -18.59
C GLY A 263 7.45 16.66 -17.18
N TYR A 264 6.31 16.90 -16.56
CA TYR A 264 5.98 16.30 -15.28
C TYR A 264 5.90 14.78 -15.38
N LEU A 265 5.21 14.23 -16.37
CA LEU A 265 5.09 12.78 -16.56
C LEU A 265 6.46 12.15 -16.80
N GLN A 266 7.29 12.73 -17.68
CA GLN A 266 8.66 12.29 -17.92
C GLN A 266 9.47 12.26 -16.61
N TYR A 267 9.48 13.36 -15.86
CA TYR A 267 10.19 13.47 -14.59
C TYR A 267 9.73 12.39 -13.57
N ARG A 268 8.42 12.10 -13.50
CA ARG A 268 7.88 11.08 -12.61
C ARG A 268 8.26 9.68 -13.05
N GLY A 269 8.27 9.41 -14.35
CA GLY A 269 8.76 8.16 -14.92
C GLY A 269 10.23 7.92 -14.61
N ASP A 270 11.09 8.88 -14.93
CA ASP A 270 12.55 8.80 -14.73
C ASP A 270 12.96 8.60 -13.26
N ASN A 271 12.25 9.25 -12.33
CA ASN A 271 12.51 9.05 -10.90
C ASN A 271 12.02 7.71 -10.38
N PHE A 272 10.93 7.18 -10.93
CA PHE A 272 10.43 5.87 -10.53
C PHE A 272 11.39 4.74 -10.89
N VAL A 273 11.95 4.80 -12.09
CA VAL A 273 12.96 3.83 -12.57
C VAL A 273 14.17 3.70 -11.64
N LYS A 274 14.55 4.78 -10.96
CA LYS A 274 15.72 4.77 -10.03
C LYS A 274 15.47 3.97 -8.75
N ARG A 275 14.21 3.71 -8.38
CA ARG A 275 13.86 3.12 -7.09
C ARG A 275 12.93 1.91 -7.15
N PHE A 276 12.42 1.56 -8.32
CA PHE A 276 11.45 0.49 -8.44
C PHE A 276 11.87 -0.56 -9.47
N ASP A 277 11.60 -1.81 -9.16
CA ASP A 277 11.91 -2.97 -10.00
C ASP A 277 10.75 -3.29 -10.96
N ALA A 278 11.06 -3.47 -12.24
CA ALA A 278 10.04 -3.69 -13.25
C ALA A 278 9.31 -5.04 -13.09
N ASN A 279 10.03 -6.10 -12.74
CA ASN A 279 9.37 -7.38 -12.47
C ASN A 279 8.47 -7.28 -11.23
N SER A 280 8.91 -6.61 -10.15
CA SER A 280 8.05 -6.36 -9.00
C SER A 280 6.77 -5.61 -9.38
N TYR A 281 6.85 -4.63 -10.31
CA TYR A 281 5.65 -3.96 -10.83
C TYR A 281 4.69 -4.95 -11.52
N LEU A 282 5.22 -5.87 -12.35
CA LEU A 282 4.41 -6.89 -13.03
C LEU A 282 3.70 -7.80 -12.02
N TYR A 283 4.43 -8.31 -11.02
CA TYR A 283 3.90 -9.21 -9.99
C TYR A 283 2.86 -8.54 -9.11
N ILE A 284 3.13 -7.33 -8.64
CA ILE A 284 2.22 -6.61 -7.74
C ILE A 284 0.93 -6.22 -8.46
N THR A 285 1.00 -5.67 -9.68
CA THR A 285 -0.20 -5.33 -10.44
C THR A 285 -1.02 -6.57 -10.80
N LYS A 286 -0.35 -7.71 -11.06
CA LYS A 286 -1.04 -8.97 -11.28
C LYS A 286 -1.74 -9.47 -10.01
N ALA A 287 -1.12 -9.31 -8.85
CA ALA A 287 -1.74 -9.63 -7.56
C ALA A 287 -2.97 -8.74 -7.28
N MET A 288 -2.91 -7.45 -7.62
CA MET A 288 -4.04 -6.52 -7.49
C MET A 288 -5.21 -6.89 -8.41
N ASP A 289 -4.92 -7.22 -9.68
CA ASP A 289 -5.95 -7.60 -10.65
C ASP A 289 -6.69 -8.88 -10.26
N ASN A 290 -5.98 -9.84 -9.68
CA ASN A 290 -6.56 -11.12 -9.24
C ASN A 290 -7.21 -11.04 -7.85
N PHE A 291 -7.07 -9.92 -7.15
CA PHE A 291 -7.66 -9.78 -5.83
C PHE A 291 -9.18 -9.72 -5.87
N ASP A 292 -9.82 -10.62 -5.12
CA ASP A 292 -11.23 -10.54 -4.73
C ASP A 292 -11.32 -10.83 -3.23
N ALA A 293 -11.70 -9.84 -2.44
CA ALA A 293 -11.80 -9.96 -0.99
C ALA A 293 -12.78 -11.05 -0.54
N SER A 294 -13.71 -11.45 -1.40
CA SER A 294 -14.81 -12.37 -1.08
C SER A 294 -14.77 -13.69 -1.83
N ASP A 295 -13.76 -13.90 -2.68
CA ASP A 295 -13.61 -15.12 -3.48
C ASP A 295 -14.90 -15.49 -4.25
N GLY A 296 -15.45 -14.49 -4.96
CA GLY A 296 -16.66 -14.62 -5.76
C GLY A 296 -17.98 -14.68 -4.97
N LYS A 297 -17.95 -14.73 -3.65
CA LYS A 297 -19.13 -14.72 -2.79
C LYS A 297 -19.58 -13.28 -2.50
N PRO A 298 -20.83 -13.06 -2.07
CA PRO A 298 -21.23 -11.77 -1.52
C PRO A 298 -20.39 -11.40 -0.30
N LEU A 299 -19.71 -10.25 -0.32
CA LEU A 299 -18.79 -9.83 0.75
C LEU A 299 -19.46 -9.84 2.15
N HIS A 300 -20.74 -9.48 2.24
CA HIS A 300 -21.45 -9.49 3.52
C HIS A 300 -21.63 -10.89 4.13
N GLU A 301 -21.63 -11.94 3.31
CA GLU A 301 -21.70 -13.33 3.81
C GLU A 301 -20.36 -13.77 4.40
N VAL A 302 -19.26 -13.37 3.76
CA VAL A 302 -17.91 -13.68 4.21
C VAL A 302 -17.57 -12.93 5.52
N LEU A 303 -18.13 -11.73 5.71
CA LEU A 303 -17.92 -10.91 6.90
C LEU A 303 -18.83 -11.26 8.09
N LYS A 304 -19.78 -12.19 7.97
CA LYS A 304 -20.65 -12.60 9.08
C LYS A 304 -19.84 -13.06 10.29
N GLY A 305 -20.20 -12.58 11.48
CA GLY A 305 -19.56 -12.92 12.74
C GLY A 305 -18.26 -12.17 13.01
N THR A 306 -17.85 -11.25 12.12
CA THR A 306 -16.71 -10.36 12.37
C THR A 306 -17.09 -9.25 13.35
N GLU A 307 -16.31 -9.07 14.42
CA GLU A 307 -16.53 -8.07 15.46
C GLU A 307 -15.75 -6.76 15.23
N ALA A 308 -14.85 -6.76 14.27
CA ALA A 308 -14.00 -5.60 13.99
C ALA A 308 -14.82 -4.39 13.53
N LYS A 309 -14.45 -3.21 14.02
CA LYS A 309 -15.02 -1.93 13.58
C LYS A 309 -14.40 -1.50 12.26
N VAL A 310 -15.17 -0.91 11.37
CA VAL A 310 -14.68 -0.52 10.05
C VAL A 310 -14.92 0.97 9.79
N LEU A 311 -13.87 1.68 9.38
CA LEU A 311 -13.96 3.03 8.83
C LEU A 311 -13.58 2.97 7.35
N VAL A 312 -14.53 3.16 6.46
CA VAL A 312 -14.29 3.21 5.01
C VAL A 312 -14.18 4.66 4.58
N VAL A 313 -13.04 5.03 3.96
CA VAL A 313 -12.79 6.40 3.49
C VAL A 313 -12.69 6.41 1.97
N ALA A 314 -13.39 7.36 1.34
CA ALA A 314 -13.33 7.61 -0.10
C ALA A 314 -13.11 9.10 -0.38
N PHE A 315 -12.69 9.42 -1.60
CA PHE A 315 -12.50 10.80 -2.06
C PHE A 315 -13.38 11.07 -3.28
N LYS A 316 -14.06 12.21 -3.28
CA LYS A 316 -15.06 12.55 -4.30
C LYS A 316 -14.48 12.61 -5.71
N SER A 317 -13.24 13.07 -5.84
CA SER A 317 -12.56 13.25 -7.14
C SER A 317 -11.75 12.04 -7.59
N ASP A 318 -11.75 10.96 -6.80
CA ASP A 318 -11.05 9.72 -7.17
C ASP A 318 -11.83 9.00 -8.30
N TRP A 319 -11.22 8.95 -9.47
CA TRP A 319 -11.78 8.29 -10.64
C TRP A 319 -11.12 6.95 -10.95
N LEU A 320 -9.96 6.66 -10.31
CA LEU A 320 -9.33 5.34 -10.35
C LEU A 320 -10.06 4.35 -9.44
N TYR A 321 -10.37 4.76 -8.20
CA TYR A 321 -11.22 4.01 -7.26
C TYR A 321 -12.44 4.86 -6.89
N PRO A 322 -13.45 4.94 -7.79
CA PRO A 322 -14.62 5.79 -7.58
C PRO A 322 -15.35 5.46 -6.28
N ALA A 323 -15.90 6.47 -5.63
CA ALA A 323 -16.53 6.37 -4.32
C ALA A 323 -17.62 5.28 -4.20
N TYR A 324 -18.24 4.85 -5.32
CA TYR A 324 -19.22 3.76 -5.29
C TYR A 324 -18.61 2.43 -4.84
N GLN A 325 -17.33 2.16 -5.16
CA GLN A 325 -16.62 0.94 -4.73
C GLN A 325 -16.42 0.92 -3.21
N SER A 326 -16.07 2.04 -2.61
CA SER A 326 -15.99 2.18 -1.16
C SER A 326 -17.39 2.10 -0.49
N LYS A 327 -18.45 2.62 -1.14
CA LYS A 327 -19.83 2.45 -0.68
C LYS A 327 -20.28 0.98 -0.67
N GLU A 328 -19.82 0.19 -1.65
CA GLU A 328 -20.05 -1.26 -1.70
C GLU A 328 -19.47 -1.95 -0.47
N ILE A 329 -18.19 -1.64 -0.11
CA ILE A 329 -17.56 -2.17 1.10
C ILE A 329 -18.36 -1.81 2.35
N ALA A 330 -18.70 -0.54 2.53
CA ALA A 330 -19.45 -0.07 3.70
C ALA A 330 -20.84 -0.71 3.80
N LYS A 331 -21.53 -0.88 2.66
CA LYS A 331 -22.82 -1.58 2.59
C LYS A 331 -22.68 -3.04 3.01
N ALA A 332 -21.68 -3.74 2.50
CA ALA A 332 -21.43 -5.14 2.85
C ALA A 332 -21.12 -5.31 4.34
N CYS A 333 -20.30 -4.45 4.93
CA CYS A 333 -20.04 -4.45 6.37
C CYS A 333 -21.33 -4.27 7.19
N LYS A 334 -22.18 -3.31 6.82
CA LYS A 334 -23.46 -3.07 7.51
C LYS A 334 -24.41 -4.26 7.38
N LEU A 335 -24.51 -4.86 6.20
CA LEU A 335 -25.35 -6.05 5.97
C LEU A 335 -24.87 -7.26 6.77
N ALA A 336 -23.58 -7.37 7.02
CA ALA A 336 -22.97 -8.39 7.86
C ALA A 336 -23.12 -8.11 9.38
N GLY A 337 -23.67 -6.95 9.77
CA GLY A 337 -23.85 -6.56 11.17
C GLY A 337 -22.67 -5.84 11.82
N LEU A 338 -21.61 -5.51 11.05
CA LEU A 338 -20.44 -4.81 11.59
C LEU A 338 -20.75 -3.34 11.92
N GLN A 339 -20.05 -2.81 12.93
CA GLN A 339 -20.02 -1.37 13.18
C GLN A 339 -19.17 -0.70 12.09
N ALA A 340 -19.81 -0.22 11.04
CA ALA A 340 -19.16 0.38 9.90
C ALA A 340 -19.56 1.85 9.72
N THR A 341 -18.55 2.72 9.56
CA THR A 341 -18.71 4.14 9.20
C THR A 341 -18.16 4.34 7.79
N TYR A 342 -18.89 5.07 6.96
CA TYR A 342 -18.46 5.52 5.65
C TYR A 342 -18.27 7.03 5.66
N CYS A 343 -17.12 7.48 5.14
CA CYS A 343 -16.84 8.90 4.96
C CYS A 343 -16.33 9.17 3.55
N GLU A 344 -16.94 10.15 2.86
CA GLU A 344 -16.51 10.65 1.56
C GLU A 344 -15.94 12.05 1.73
N ILE A 345 -14.64 12.19 1.49
CA ILE A 345 -13.92 13.47 1.65
C ILE A 345 -14.02 14.26 0.34
N ASN A 346 -14.41 15.54 0.43
CA ASN A 346 -14.41 16.43 -0.71
C ASN A 346 -12.98 16.96 -0.94
N SER A 347 -12.24 16.32 -1.84
CA SER A 347 -10.90 16.69 -2.25
C SER A 347 -10.81 16.77 -3.76
N THR A 348 -9.91 17.59 -4.30
CA THR A 348 -9.64 17.72 -5.75
C THR A 348 -8.43 16.91 -6.22
N TYR A 349 -7.70 16.26 -5.31
CA TYR A 349 -6.43 15.59 -5.62
C TYR A 349 -6.55 14.25 -6.36
N GLY A 350 -7.76 13.74 -6.58
CA GLY A 350 -7.97 12.44 -7.20
C GLY A 350 -7.64 11.30 -6.25
N HIS A 351 -7.05 10.23 -6.78
CA HIS A 351 -6.64 9.07 -6.00
C HIS A 351 -5.50 9.37 -5.01
N ASP A 352 -4.57 10.27 -5.38
CA ASP A 352 -3.47 10.70 -4.50
C ASP A 352 -3.97 11.46 -3.24
N ALA A 353 -5.28 11.74 -3.14
CA ALA A 353 -5.86 12.46 -2.01
C ALA A 353 -5.53 11.79 -0.66
N PHE A 354 -5.51 10.45 -0.56
CA PHE A 354 -5.17 9.77 0.69
C PHE A 354 -3.71 10.01 1.16
N LEU A 355 -2.84 10.48 0.28
CA LEU A 355 -1.46 10.89 0.63
C LEU A 355 -1.32 12.39 0.87
N LEU A 356 -2.23 13.19 0.31
CA LEU A 356 -2.10 14.66 0.24
C LEU A 356 -3.11 15.41 1.10
N GLU A 357 -4.35 14.86 1.28
CA GLU A 357 -5.46 15.50 2.01
C GLU A 357 -5.37 15.26 3.52
N ALA A 358 -4.26 15.71 4.12
CA ALA A 358 -3.96 15.40 5.52
C ALA A 358 -5.00 15.92 6.53
N LYS A 359 -5.71 17.03 6.28
CA LYS A 359 -6.56 17.67 7.30
C LYS A 359 -7.84 16.87 7.60
N GLY A 360 -8.64 16.58 6.56
CA GLY A 360 -9.90 15.85 6.72
C GLY A 360 -9.68 14.41 7.19
N GLU A 361 -8.74 13.74 6.55
CA GLU A 361 -8.39 12.35 6.85
C GLU A 361 -7.80 12.17 8.24
N THR A 362 -6.86 13.06 8.65
CA THR A 362 -6.27 13.06 9.99
C THR A 362 -7.34 13.11 11.07
N HIS A 363 -8.32 14.01 10.93
CA HIS A 363 -9.36 14.17 11.94
C HIS A 363 -10.22 12.90 12.08
N LEU A 364 -10.63 12.31 10.96
CA LEU A 364 -11.43 11.09 10.93
C LEU A 364 -10.72 9.90 11.55
N ILE A 365 -9.48 9.63 11.11
CA ILE A 365 -8.68 8.51 11.59
C ILE A 365 -8.35 8.68 13.07
N LYS A 366 -7.93 9.87 13.49
CA LYS A 366 -7.61 10.16 14.90
C LYS A 366 -8.81 9.93 15.81
N HIS A 367 -10.00 10.41 15.42
CA HIS A 367 -11.23 10.21 16.19
C HIS A 367 -11.63 8.73 16.25
N PHE A 368 -11.57 8.03 15.14
CA PHE A 368 -11.92 6.61 15.05
C PHE A 368 -10.99 5.75 15.90
N LEU A 369 -9.66 5.91 15.75
CA LEU A 369 -8.67 5.16 16.53
C LEU A 369 -8.80 5.43 18.03
N LYS A 370 -9.00 6.69 18.40
CA LYS A 370 -9.25 7.07 19.80
C LYS A 370 -10.46 6.31 20.37
N LYS A 371 -11.57 6.28 19.64
CA LYS A 371 -12.77 5.55 20.07
C LYS A 371 -12.51 4.05 20.22
N VAL A 372 -11.85 3.42 19.24
CA VAL A 372 -11.52 1.97 19.29
C VAL A 372 -10.58 1.66 20.46
N PHE A 373 -9.60 2.52 20.73
CA PHE A 373 -8.62 2.33 21.79
C PHE A 373 -9.25 2.43 23.18
N TYR A 374 -10.01 3.49 23.46
CA TYR A 374 -10.62 3.70 24.78
C TYR A 374 -11.77 2.74 25.10
N GLU A 375 -12.58 2.33 24.16
CA GLU A 375 -13.61 1.32 24.42
C GLU A 375 -13.00 0.00 24.88
N TYR A 376 -11.77 -0.31 24.47
CA TYR A 376 -11.08 -1.52 24.90
C TYR A 376 -10.48 -1.38 26.32
N GLU A 377 -9.94 -0.22 26.69
CA GLU A 377 -9.45 0.01 28.07
C GLU A 377 -10.56 -0.12 29.11
N VAL A 378 -11.78 0.31 28.73
CA VAL A 378 -12.96 0.23 29.64
C VAL A 378 -13.53 -1.19 29.72
N THR A 379 -13.56 -1.95 28.62
CA THR A 379 -14.12 -3.33 28.62
C THR A 379 -13.11 -4.37 29.10
N GLY A 380 -11.81 -4.17 28.90
CA GLY A 380 -10.75 -5.08 29.35
C GLY A 380 -10.54 -5.09 30.88
N THR A 381 -11.13 -4.17 31.61
CA THR A 381 -11.06 -4.10 33.07
C THR A 381 -12.14 -4.93 33.77
N TYR A 382 -13.04 -5.60 33.06
CA TYR A 382 -14.16 -6.37 33.65
C TYR A 382 -14.09 -7.89 33.41
N GLU A 383 -13.03 -8.42 32.78
CA GLU A 383 -12.78 -9.87 32.74
C GLU A 383 -11.66 -10.21 33.75
N ILE A 384 -12.05 -10.33 35.02
CA ILE A 384 -11.27 -11.02 36.07
C ILE A 384 -12.06 -12.25 36.48
#